data_041ab97b8e4f3a2d123b570f3548890a
#
_entry.id   041ab97b8e4f3a2d123b570f3548890a
#
_cell.length_a   1.000
_cell.length_b   1.000
_cell.length_c   1.000
_cell.angle_alpha   90.00
_cell.angle_beta   90.00
_cell.angle_gamma   90.00
#
_symmetry.space_group_name_H-M   'P 1'
#
loop_
_entity.id
_entity.type
_entity.pdbx_description
1 polymer ?
#
loop_
_entity_poly.entity_id
_entity_poly.type
_entity_poly.pdbx_seq_one_letter_code
_entity_poly.pdbx_strand_id
1 'polypeptide(L)'
;VNPVLGILGAGQLGRMLALEAHALGVPVRLLGEPDGSGAQVAATAEGSLDDADAIKRFARGCDVLTVETENVRVDALADLPCPVWPPPAAIEASQDRVNEKRLFDRLGIPTAPWVPVASDDELAGAVEALGFPFVLKKRRSGFDGRGQVVVRARNEAVPAFRLLGEVPCIAEGFVRFDAELSVLVACPVRGAR
;
A
#
# COMPACT_ATOMS: atom_id res chain seq x y z
N VAL A 1 -16.54 -26.03 11.58
CA VAL A 1 -15.16 -25.70 11.21
C VAL A 1 -15.08 -24.19 11.19
N ASN A 2 -14.12 -23.61 11.93
CA ASN A 2 -13.92 -22.18 11.91
C ASN A 2 -13.37 -21.75 10.54
N PRO A 3 -13.82 -20.61 9.97
CA PRO A 3 -13.33 -20.13 8.70
C PRO A 3 -11.83 -19.81 8.76
N VAL A 4 -11.10 -20.16 7.71
CA VAL A 4 -9.65 -19.93 7.59
C VAL A 4 -9.41 -18.55 6.98
N LEU A 5 -8.69 -17.71 7.72
CA LEU A 5 -8.20 -16.43 7.24
C LEU A 5 -6.87 -16.63 6.49
N GLY A 6 -6.83 -16.27 5.23
CA GLY A 6 -5.59 -16.13 4.47
C GLY A 6 -5.09 -14.70 4.48
N ILE A 7 -3.80 -14.51 4.73
CA ILE A 7 -3.15 -13.19 4.69
C ILE A 7 -2.10 -13.20 3.58
N LEU A 8 -2.22 -12.28 2.66
CA LEU A 8 -1.22 -12.05 1.62
C LEU A 8 -0.14 -11.13 2.17
N GLY A 9 0.99 -11.73 2.48
CA GLY A 9 2.13 -11.18 3.17
C GLY A 9 2.48 -11.96 4.44
N ALA A 10 3.77 -12.12 4.72
CA ALA A 10 4.30 -12.84 5.87
C ALA A 10 5.28 -11.98 6.68
N GLY A 11 5.19 -10.67 6.54
CA GLY A 11 5.99 -9.71 7.27
C GLY A 11 5.48 -9.41 8.67
N GLN A 12 5.89 -8.28 9.21
CA GLN A 12 5.58 -7.86 10.58
C GLN A 12 4.07 -7.65 10.80
N LEU A 13 3.39 -7.02 9.86
CA LEU A 13 1.94 -6.78 9.97
C LEU A 13 1.15 -8.08 9.83
N GLY A 14 1.57 -8.98 8.92
CA GLY A 14 0.98 -10.31 8.80
C GLY A 14 1.13 -11.12 10.09
N ARG A 15 2.28 -11.01 10.78
CA ARG A 15 2.47 -11.59 12.11
C ARG A 15 1.50 -11.02 13.14
N MET A 16 1.34 -9.71 13.20
CA MET A 16 0.45 -9.06 14.16
C MET A 16 -1.01 -9.48 13.92
N LEU A 17 -1.46 -9.46 12.66
CA LEU A 17 -2.80 -9.92 12.28
C LEU A 17 -3.03 -11.39 12.65
N ALA A 18 -2.04 -12.26 12.42
CA ALA A 18 -2.14 -13.68 12.76
C ALA A 18 -2.26 -13.90 14.28
N LEU A 19 -1.52 -13.15 15.09
CA LEU A 19 -1.61 -13.26 16.55
C LEU A 19 -2.98 -12.85 17.07
N GLU A 20 -3.55 -11.75 16.57
CA GLU A 20 -4.88 -11.29 16.96
C GLU A 20 -5.98 -12.26 16.49
N ALA A 21 -5.86 -12.79 15.27
CA ALA A 21 -6.80 -13.79 14.76
C ALA A 21 -6.77 -15.06 15.59
N HIS A 22 -5.61 -15.55 16.01
CA HIS A 22 -5.45 -16.71 16.89
C HIS A 22 -6.08 -16.46 18.27
N ALA A 23 -5.94 -15.24 18.82
CA ALA A 23 -6.60 -14.87 20.08
C ALA A 23 -8.12 -14.93 19.98
N LEU A 24 -8.68 -14.72 18.78
CA LEU A 24 -10.10 -14.86 18.48
C LEU A 24 -10.51 -16.29 18.07
N GLY A 25 -9.58 -17.26 18.10
CA GLY A 25 -9.82 -18.63 17.68
C GLY A 25 -9.98 -18.84 16.17
N VAL A 26 -9.50 -17.88 15.35
CA VAL A 26 -9.55 -17.94 13.88
C VAL A 26 -8.27 -18.58 13.34
N PRO A 27 -8.34 -19.70 12.60
CA PRO A 27 -7.20 -20.29 11.92
C PRO A 27 -6.64 -19.34 10.85
N VAL A 28 -5.30 -19.22 10.80
CA VAL A 28 -4.61 -18.31 9.88
C VAL A 28 -3.62 -19.06 9.01
N ARG A 29 -3.52 -18.64 7.75
CA ARG A 29 -2.45 -19.02 6.81
C ARG A 29 -1.87 -17.76 6.18
N LEU A 30 -0.57 -17.77 5.88
CA LEU A 30 0.15 -16.66 5.25
C LEU A 30 0.67 -17.10 3.88
N LEU A 31 0.75 -16.16 2.94
CA LEU A 31 1.50 -16.31 1.68
C LEU A 31 2.65 -15.31 1.70
N GLY A 32 3.88 -15.76 1.53
CA GLY A 32 5.05 -14.87 1.47
C GLY A 32 6.36 -15.62 1.67
N GLU A 33 7.35 -14.92 2.19
CA GLU A 33 8.67 -15.49 2.46
C GLU A 33 8.60 -16.50 3.63
N PRO A 34 9.19 -17.69 3.46
CA PRO A 34 9.11 -18.75 4.47
C PRO A 34 9.86 -18.43 5.77
N ASP A 35 10.80 -17.48 5.73
CA ASP A 35 11.56 -16.96 6.88
C ASP A 35 11.04 -15.61 7.37
N GLY A 36 9.95 -15.11 6.80
CA GLY A 36 9.28 -13.88 7.24
C GLY A 36 8.86 -13.94 8.71
N SER A 37 8.73 -12.79 9.36
CA SER A 37 8.36 -12.75 10.79
C SER A 37 7.00 -13.40 11.09
N GLY A 38 6.09 -13.43 10.13
CA GLY A 38 4.79 -14.09 10.21
C GLY A 38 4.89 -15.61 10.28
N ALA A 39 5.90 -16.20 9.64
CA ALA A 39 6.14 -17.66 9.64
C ALA A 39 6.42 -18.24 11.02
N GLN A 40 6.80 -17.40 11.98
CA GLN A 40 7.01 -17.80 13.37
C GLN A 40 5.71 -18.10 14.13
N VAL A 41 4.57 -17.63 13.62
CA VAL A 41 3.28 -17.69 14.34
C VAL A 41 2.16 -18.33 13.54
N ALA A 42 2.30 -18.48 12.22
CA ALA A 42 1.27 -19.11 11.38
C ALA A 42 1.89 -19.91 10.23
N ALA A 43 1.14 -20.91 9.73
CA ALA A 43 1.55 -21.69 8.57
C ALA A 43 1.71 -20.79 7.34
N THR A 44 2.92 -20.72 6.80
CA THR A 44 3.28 -19.88 5.67
C THR A 44 3.50 -20.73 4.42
N ALA A 45 2.77 -20.41 3.37
CA ALA A 45 3.03 -20.92 2.01
C ALA A 45 4.05 -20.00 1.34
N GLU A 46 5.10 -20.56 0.78
CA GLU A 46 6.07 -19.82 0.01
C GLU A 46 5.47 -19.35 -1.33
N GLY A 47 5.64 -18.08 -1.64
CA GLY A 47 5.20 -17.50 -2.89
C GLY A 47 5.29 -15.98 -2.92
N SER A 48 5.48 -15.45 -4.14
CA SER A 48 5.48 -14.01 -4.38
C SER A 48 4.05 -13.47 -4.44
N LEU A 49 3.86 -12.26 -3.92
CA LEU A 49 2.61 -11.51 -4.04
C LEU A 49 2.40 -10.91 -5.44
N ASP A 50 3.41 -11.01 -6.32
CA ASP A 50 3.33 -10.67 -7.74
C ASP A 50 3.00 -11.89 -8.62
N ASP A 51 3.01 -13.10 -8.07
CA ASP A 51 2.67 -14.34 -8.78
C ASP A 51 1.18 -14.66 -8.63
N ALA A 52 0.42 -14.42 -9.72
CA ALA A 52 -1.01 -14.72 -9.75
C ALA A 52 -1.35 -16.19 -9.48
N ASP A 53 -0.51 -17.13 -9.93
CA ASP A 53 -0.75 -18.55 -9.73
C ASP A 53 -0.47 -18.96 -8.28
N ALA A 54 0.54 -18.38 -7.65
CA ALA A 54 0.80 -18.58 -6.21
C ALA A 54 -0.39 -18.08 -5.38
N ILE A 55 -0.88 -16.87 -5.66
CA ILE A 55 -2.07 -16.30 -4.99
C ILE A 55 -3.28 -17.20 -5.19
N LYS A 56 -3.57 -17.64 -6.42
CA LYS A 56 -4.70 -18.54 -6.72
C LYS A 56 -4.59 -19.90 -6.04
N ARG A 57 -3.40 -20.49 -6.00
CA ARG A 57 -3.18 -21.76 -5.28
C ARG A 57 -3.41 -21.60 -3.78
N PHE A 58 -2.91 -20.51 -3.21
CA PHE A 58 -3.05 -20.20 -1.79
C PHE A 58 -4.52 -19.97 -1.40
N ALA A 59 -5.28 -19.22 -2.20
CA ALA A 59 -6.67 -18.89 -1.97
C ALA A 59 -7.59 -20.12 -1.84
N ARG A 60 -7.27 -21.25 -2.50
CA ARG A 60 -8.06 -22.49 -2.42
C ARG A 60 -8.14 -23.10 -1.02
N GLY A 61 -7.23 -22.70 -0.14
CA GLY A 61 -7.22 -23.19 1.24
C GLY A 61 -7.69 -22.17 2.27
N CYS A 62 -8.39 -21.11 1.80
CA CYS A 62 -8.86 -20.02 2.64
C CYS A 62 -10.35 -19.75 2.40
N ASP A 63 -11.06 -19.33 3.44
CA ASP A 63 -12.46 -18.91 3.34
C ASP A 63 -12.60 -17.40 3.10
N VAL A 64 -11.56 -16.63 3.47
CA VAL A 64 -11.45 -15.20 3.24
C VAL A 64 -9.99 -14.81 3.13
N LEU A 65 -9.68 -13.83 2.29
CA LEU A 65 -8.34 -13.24 2.18
C LEU A 65 -8.30 -11.80 2.66
N THR A 66 -7.19 -11.44 3.24
CA THR A 66 -6.79 -10.04 3.48
C THR A 66 -5.36 -9.82 3.03
N VAL A 67 -4.94 -8.56 3.00
CA VAL A 67 -3.57 -8.16 2.65
C VAL A 67 -2.92 -7.49 3.85
N GLU A 68 -1.61 -7.69 4.05
CA GLU A 68 -0.83 -6.91 5.01
C GLU A 68 -0.12 -5.73 4.37
N THR A 69 -0.04 -5.73 3.05
CA THR A 69 0.67 -4.71 2.26
C THR A 69 -0.12 -4.39 1.01
N GLU A 70 -0.03 -3.15 0.55
CA GLU A 70 -0.56 -2.75 -0.75
C GLU A 70 0.25 -3.31 -1.93
N ASN A 71 1.46 -3.81 -1.69
CA ASN A 71 2.35 -4.34 -2.73
C ASN A 71 1.96 -5.77 -3.12
N VAL A 72 0.77 -5.93 -3.67
CA VAL A 72 0.21 -7.19 -4.15
C VAL A 72 -0.30 -7.01 -5.58
N ARG A 73 -0.24 -8.05 -6.38
CA ARG A 73 -0.79 -8.05 -7.73
C ARG A 73 -2.31 -8.04 -7.71
N VAL A 74 -2.92 -6.85 -7.83
CA VAL A 74 -4.36 -6.65 -7.64
C VAL A 74 -5.21 -7.36 -8.68
N ASP A 75 -4.77 -7.42 -9.95
CA ASP A 75 -5.50 -8.13 -11.01
C ASP A 75 -5.65 -9.64 -10.70
N ALA A 76 -4.74 -10.22 -9.93
CA ALA A 76 -4.83 -11.60 -9.47
C ALA A 76 -5.90 -11.82 -8.38
N LEU A 77 -6.42 -10.77 -7.77
CA LEU A 77 -7.41 -10.85 -6.69
C LEU A 77 -8.86 -10.89 -7.20
N ALA A 78 -9.10 -10.59 -8.48
CA ALA A 78 -10.44 -10.42 -9.02
C ALA A 78 -11.25 -11.71 -9.09
N ASP A 79 -10.61 -12.86 -9.44
CA ASP A 79 -11.27 -14.14 -9.72
C ASP A 79 -10.80 -15.25 -8.76
N LEU A 80 -10.76 -14.93 -7.46
CA LEU A 80 -10.37 -15.89 -6.44
C LEU A 80 -11.58 -16.69 -5.93
N PRO A 81 -11.36 -17.92 -5.43
CA PRO A 81 -12.44 -18.77 -4.93
C PRO A 81 -13.05 -18.30 -3.61
N CYS A 82 -12.49 -17.29 -2.98
CA CYS A 82 -12.96 -16.71 -1.73
C CYS A 82 -12.93 -15.18 -1.78
N PRO A 83 -13.73 -14.48 -0.95
CA PRO A 83 -13.72 -13.02 -0.91
C PRO A 83 -12.39 -12.45 -0.42
N VAL A 84 -12.03 -11.27 -0.93
CA VAL A 84 -10.86 -10.49 -0.51
C VAL A 84 -11.33 -9.20 0.16
N TRP A 85 -10.80 -8.91 1.35
CA TRP A 85 -11.07 -7.70 2.10
C TRP A 85 -9.76 -7.06 2.61
N PRO A 86 -9.54 -5.77 2.39
CA PRO A 86 -10.40 -4.83 1.63
C PRO A 86 -10.59 -5.27 0.17
N PRO A 87 -11.64 -4.78 -0.52
CA PRO A 87 -11.89 -5.19 -1.91
C PRO A 87 -10.75 -4.74 -2.83
N PRO A 88 -10.44 -5.49 -3.91
CA PRO A 88 -9.32 -5.21 -4.81
C PRO A 88 -9.25 -3.75 -5.28
N ALA A 89 -10.38 -3.11 -5.56
CA ALA A 89 -10.43 -1.70 -5.96
C ALA A 89 -9.92 -0.72 -4.88
N ALA A 90 -10.09 -1.06 -3.59
CA ALA A 90 -9.56 -0.24 -2.50
C ALA A 90 -8.04 -0.39 -2.39
N ILE A 91 -7.53 -1.61 -2.60
CA ILE A 91 -6.09 -1.88 -2.62
C ILE A 91 -5.44 -1.13 -3.81
N GLU A 92 -6.03 -1.24 -5.00
CA GLU A 92 -5.56 -0.56 -6.21
C GLU A 92 -5.48 0.97 -6.02
N ALA A 93 -6.49 1.54 -5.37
CA ALA A 93 -6.52 2.98 -5.09
C ALA A 93 -5.37 3.43 -4.19
N SER A 94 -4.94 2.60 -3.22
CA SER A 94 -3.88 2.91 -2.26
C SER A 94 -2.47 2.56 -2.73
N GLN A 95 -2.32 1.71 -3.76
CA GLN A 95 -1.01 1.29 -4.29
C GLN A 95 -0.20 2.41 -4.91
N ASP A 96 -0.85 3.44 -5.42
CA ASP A 96 -0.22 4.51 -6.18
C ASP A 96 -0.70 5.87 -5.66
N ARG A 97 0.25 6.67 -5.15
CA ARG A 97 -0.05 7.97 -4.52
C ARG A 97 -0.82 8.92 -5.43
N VAL A 98 -0.63 8.87 -6.75
CA VAL A 98 -1.39 9.70 -7.69
C VAL A 98 -2.84 9.20 -7.81
N ASN A 99 -3.05 7.89 -7.82
CA ASN A 99 -4.40 7.32 -7.83
C ASN A 99 -5.15 7.63 -6.54
N GLU A 100 -4.47 7.53 -5.40
CA GLU A 100 -5.01 7.91 -4.09
C GLU A 100 -5.41 9.39 -4.06
N LYS A 101 -4.55 10.31 -4.51
CA LYS A 101 -4.86 11.75 -4.59
C LYS A 101 -6.05 12.02 -5.50
N ARG A 102 -6.10 11.38 -6.67
CA ARG A 102 -7.26 11.48 -7.58
C ARG A 102 -8.56 10.98 -6.94
N LEU A 103 -8.48 9.94 -6.09
CA LEU A 103 -9.62 9.48 -5.32
C LEU A 103 -10.07 10.53 -4.31
N PHE A 104 -9.15 11.12 -3.57
CA PHE A 104 -9.46 12.19 -2.61
C PHE A 104 -10.08 13.40 -3.30
N ASP A 105 -9.54 13.83 -4.44
CA ASP A 105 -10.10 14.94 -5.23
C ASP A 105 -11.55 14.64 -5.66
N ARG A 106 -11.83 13.41 -6.17
CA ARG A 106 -13.20 13.02 -6.55
C ARG A 106 -14.17 12.99 -5.36
N LEU A 107 -13.68 12.67 -4.17
CA LEU A 107 -14.47 12.63 -2.94
C LEU A 107 -14.57 13.99 -2.24
N GLY A 108 -13.92 15.03 -2.76
CA GLY A 108 -13.86 16.35 -2.12
C GLY A 108 -13.07 16.36 -0.81
N ILE A 109 -12.17 15.40 -0.60
CA ILE A 109 -11.31 15.32 0.59
C ILE A 109 -10.08 16.21 0.35
N PRO A 110 -9.88 17.27 1.16
CA PRO A 110 -8.76 18.17 0.97
C PRO A 110 -7.43 17.48 1.28
N THR A 111 -6.44 17.68 0.41
CA THR A 111 -5.05 17.23 0.61
C THR A 111 -4.08 18.37 0.29
N ALA A 112 -2.78 18.14 0.56
CA ALA A 112 -1.75 19.04 0.05
C ALA A 112 -1.85 19.15 -1.49
N PRO A 113 -1.61 20.32 -2.09
CA PRO A 113 -1.50 20.47 -3.54
C PRO A 113 -0.48 19.47 -4.09
N TRP A 114 -0.75 18.90 -5.26
CA TRP A 114 0.11 17.85 -5.80
C TRP A 114 0.17 17.88 -7.34
N VAL A 115 1.29 17.37 -7.89
CA VAL A 115 1.55 17.25 -9.33
C VAL A 115 2.24 15.90 -9.58
N PRO A 116 1.81 15.10 -10.58
CA PRO A 116 2.55 13.91 -10.99
C PRO A 116 3.85 14.32 -11.69
N VAL A 117 4.91 13.52 -11.52
CA VAL A 117 6.23 13.75 -12.09
C VAL A 117 6.79 12.43 -12.61
N ALA A 118 7.03 12.34 -13.91
CA ALA A 118 7.66 11.17 -14.55
C ALA A 118 8.80 11.57 -15.50
N SER A 119 9.08 12.87 -15.65
CA SER A 119 10.14 13.41 -16.49
C SER A 119 10.69 14.73 -15.93
N ASP A 120 11.83 15.18 -16.45
CA ASP A 120 12.42 16.48 -16.10
C ASP A 120 11.49 17.64 -16.46
N ASP A 121 10.75 17.56 -17.57
CA ASP A 121 9.80 18.60 -17.99
C ASP A 121 8.61 18.68 -17.00
N GLU A 122 8.07 17.53 -16.58
CA GLU A 122 7.02 17.48 -15.57
C GLU A 122 7.52 17.96 -14.20
N LEU A 123 8.77 17.66 -13.85
CA LEU A 123 9.40 18.19 -12.65
C LEU A 123 9.53 19.71 -12.69
N ALA A 124 9.92 20.28 -13.83
CA ALA A 124 9.96 21.74 -14.01
C ALA A 124 8.57 22.34 -13.84
N GLY A 125 7.54 21.72 -14.42
CA GLY A 125 6.14 22.13 -14.21
C GLY A 125 5.69 22.06 -12.75
N ALA A 126 6.09 21.01 -12.03
CA ALA A 126 5.79 20.88 -10.60
C ALA A 126 6.45 21.97 -9.75
N VAL A 127 7.70 22.34 -10.07
CA VAL A 127 8.40 23.48 -9.42
C VAL A 127 7.63 24.78 -9.60
N GLU A 128 7.14 25.06 -10.81
CA GLU A 128 6.36 26.27 -11.07
C GLU A 128 4.99 26.27 -10.37
N ALA A 129 4.33 25.11 -10.33
CA ALA A 129 3.00 24.99 -9.75
C ALA A 129 3.01 25.04 -8.21
N LEU A 130 3.99 24.43 -7.56
CA LEU A 130 4.03 24.26 -6.11
C LEU A 130 4.92 25.27 -5.38
N GLY A 131 5.93 25.82 -6.06
CA GLY A 131 6.97 26.60 -5.41
C GLY A 131 7.82 25.76 -4.44
N PHE A 132 8.47 26.43 -3.50
CA PHE A 132 9.35 25.79 -2.51
C PHE A 132 8.92 26.10 -1.07
N PRO A 133 9.12 25.19 -0.13
CA PRO A 133 9.53 23.79 -0.32
C PRO A 133 8.39 22.91 -0.82
N PHE A 134 8.72 21.79 -1.47
CA PHE A 134 7.80 20.70 -1.75
C PHE A 134 8.45 19.34 -1.42
N VAL A 135 7.66 18.28 -1.37
CA VAL A 135 8.14 16.92 -1.14
C VAL A 135 7.97 16.11 -2.42
N LEU A 136 9.07 15.58 -2.95
CA LEU A 136 9.06 14.65 -4.08
C LEU A 136 9.06 13.22 -3.53
N LYS A 137 8.08 12.40 -3.92
CA LYS A 137 7.90 11.03 -3.43
C LYS A 137 7.76 10.06 -4.60
N LYS A 138 8.32 8.86 -4.47
CA LYS A 138 7.98 7.76 -5.40
C LYS A 138 6.48 7.50 -5.33
N ARG A 139 5.84 7.24 -6.47
CA ARG A 139 4.41 6.92 -6.53
C ARG A 139 4.08 5.60 -5.85
N ARG A 140 4.99 4.61 -5.97
CA ARG A 140 4.84 3.26 -5.39
C ARG A 140 6.05 2.90 -4.54
N SER A 141 5.89 1.90 -3.67
CA SER A 141 6.98 1.30 -2.89
C SER A 141 7.74 2.28 -1.98
N GLY A 142 7.09 3.36 -1.53
CA GLY A 142 7.66 4.30 -0.56
C GLY A 142 6.96 4.18 0.79
N PHE A 143 7.71 3.80 1.84
CA PHE A 143 7.22 3.65 3.21
C PHE A 143 8.24 4.20 4.22
N ASP A 144 7.80 4.54 5.42
CA ASP A 144 8.63 4.98 6.56
C ASP A 144 9.65 6.08 6.20
N GLY A 145 9.21 7.09 5.42
CA GLY A 145 10.08 8.17 4.97
C GLY A 145 11.06 7.78 3.86
N ARG A 146 11.13 6.50 3.48
CA ARG A 146 11.94 6.04 2.35
C ARG A 146 11.24 6.35 1.03
N GLY A 147 12.04 6.67 0.01
CA GLY A 147 11.49 7.03 -1.31
C GLY A 147 10.84 8.42 -1.36
N GLN A 148 11.28 9.35 -0.49
CA GLN A 148 10.88 10.76 -0.54
C GLN A 148 12.05 11.69 -0.24
N VAL A 149 11.99 12.90 -0.81
CA VAL A 149 12.99 13.97 -0.63
C VAL A 149 12.28 15.31 -0.51
N VAL A 150 12.66 16.11 0.47
CA VAL A 150 12.21 17.50 0.57
C VAL A 150 13.09 18.36 -0.33
N VAL A 151 12.48 19.04 -1.29
CA VAL A 151 13.13 19.96 -2.22
C VAL A 151 12.89 21.39 -1.73
N ARG A 152 13.97 22.10 -1.40
CA ARG A 152 13.90 23.45 -0.81
C ARG A 152 14.23 24.56 -1.79
N ALA A 153 14.91 24.21 -2.89
CA ALA A 153 15.34 25.17 -3.89
C ALA A 153 15.39 24.53 -5.29
N ARG A 154 15.32 25.34 -6.32
CA ARG A 154 15.30 24.91 -7.73
C ARG A 154 16.47 23.98 -8.09
N ASN A 155 17.66 24.29 -7.62
CA ASN A 155 18.86 23.48 -7.89
C ASN A 155 18.85 22.11 -7.21
N GLU A 156 17.94 21.84 -6.27
CA GLU A 156 17.80 20.53 -5.61
C GLU A 156 16.82 19.62 -6.34
N ALA A 157 15.94 20.14 -7.22
CA ALA A 157 14.85 19.37 -7.81
C ALA A 157 15.35 18.19 -8.67
N VAL A 158 16.22 18.43 -9.65
CA VAL A 158 16.78 17.38 -10.51
C VAL A 158 17.65 16.40 -9.71
N PRO A 159 18.55 16.81 -8.82
CA PRO A 159 19.25 15.88 -7.92
C PRO A 159 18.30 15.00 -7.10
N ALA A 160 17.20 15.55 -6.57
CA ALA A 160 16.19 14.78 -5.82
C ALA A 160 15.50 13.73 -6.69
N PHE A 161 15.11 14.06 -7.92
CA PHE A 161 14.51 13.12 -8.85
C PHE A 161 15.45 11.98 -9.21
N ARG A 162 16.73 12.29 -9.47
CA ARG A 162 17.78 11.28 -9.70
C ARG A 162 18.01 10.40 -8.49
N LEU A 163 18.03 10.97 -7.28
CA LEU A 163 18.20 10.21 -6.04
C LEU A 163 17.05 9.20 -5.85
N LEU A 164 15.85 9.54 -6.32
CA LEU A 164 14.69 8.62 -6.31
C LEU A 164 14.73 7.59 -7.44
N GLY A 165 15.74 7.63 -8.33
CA GLY A 165 15.95 6.67 -9.41
C GLY A 165 15.22 7.01 -10.69
N GLU A 166 14.82 8.27 -10.90
CA GLU A 166 14.12 8.76 -12.10
C GLU A 166 12.86 7.91 -12.45
N VAL A 167 12.21 7.39 -11.41
CA VAL A 167 10.97 6.63 -11.52
C VAL A 167 9.76 7.56 -11.39
N PRO A 168 8.55 7.12 -11.80
CA PRO A 168 7.35 7.90 -11.58
C PRO A 168 7.19 8.34 -10.13
N CYS A 169 7.07 9.66 -9.92
CA CYS A 169 6.96 10.34 -8.64
C CYS A 169 5.67 11.17 -8.56
N ILE A 170 5.41 11.70 -7.38
CA ILE A 170 4.46 12.75 -7.09
C ILE A 170 5.20 13.87 -6.35
N ALA A 171 5.02 15.11 -6.76
CA ALA A 171 5.43 16.28 -6.00
C ALA A 171 4.24 16.77 -5.18
N GLU A 172 4.42 16.97 -3.88
CA GLU A 172 3.39 17.47 -2.97
C GLU A 172 3.85 18.73 -2.27
N GLY A 173 2.98 19.75 -2.18
CA GLY A 173 3.24 20.94 -1.40
C GLY A 173 3.63 20.59 0.05
N PHE A 174 4.62 21.28 0.56
CA PHE A 174 5.10 21.03 1.93
C PHE A 174 4.09 21.54 2.95
N VAL A 175 3.58 20.63 3.78
CA VAL A 175 2.65 20.96 4.87
C VAL A 175 3.45 21.06 6.17
N ARG A 176 3.30 22.19 6.87
CA ARG A 176 3.76 22.31 8.26
C ARG A 176 2.64 21.82 9.16
N PHE A 177 2.90 20.78 9.93
CA PHE A 177 1.92 20.22 10.86
C PHE A 177 2.51 20.20 12.28
N ASP A 178 1.65 20.35 13.27
CA ASP A 178 2.02 20.29 14.69
C ASP A 178 1.98 18.87 15.22
N ALA A 179 1.17 18.02 14.62
CA ALA A 179 1.04 16.61 14.99
C ALA A 179 0.69 15.75 13.78
N GLU A 180 1.10 14.50 13.82
CA GLU A 180 0.72 13.45 12.88
C GLU A 180 -0.15 12.42 13.60
N LEU A 181 -1.30 12.10 13.02
CA LEU A 181 -2.27 11.18 13.61
C LEU A 181 -2.59 10.05 12.64
N SER A 182 -2.69 8.84 13.19
CA SER A 182 -3.22 7.68 12.46
C SER A 182 -4.61 7.34 13.01
N VAL A 183 -5.57 7.13 12.12
CA VAL A 183 -6.92 6.68 12.48
C VAL A 183 -7.17 5.34 11.83
N LEU A 184 -7.37 4.29 12.65
CA LEU A 184 -7.78 2.99 12.17
C LEU A 184 -9.30 2.91 12.15
N VAL A 185 -9.86 2.52 11.00
CA VAL A 185 -11.29 2.36 10.81
C VAL A 185 -11.58 0.94 10.36
N ALA A 186 -12.44 0.25 11.10
CA ALA A 186 -12.96 -1.07 10.72
C ALA A 186 -14.42 -0.93 10.28
N CYS A 187 -14.69 -1.29 9.02
CA CYS A 187 -16.05 -1.30 8.50
C CYS A 187 -16.53 -2.75 8.35
N PRO A 188 -17.60 -3.18 9.04
CA PRO A 188 -18.13 -4.51 8.85
C PRO A 188 -18.69 -4.69 7.43
N VAL A 189 -18.58 -5.89 6.89
CA VAL A 189 -19.23 -6.25 5.62
C VAL A 189 -20.74 -6.20 5.82
N ARG A 190 -21.44 -5.40 5.01
CA ARG A 190 -22.90 -5.30 5.11
C ARG A 190 -23.53 -6.67 4.88
N GLY A 191 -24.36 -7.13 5.83
CA GLY A 191 -25.03 -8.43 5.78
C GLY A 191 -24.30 -9.57 6.49
N ALA A 192 -23.09 -9.38 7.00
CA ALA A 192 -22.49 -10.30 7.97
C ALA A 192 -23.22 -10.16 9.31
N ARG A 193 -23.88 -11.22 9.76
CA ARG A 193 -24.46 -11.37 11.11
C ARG A 193 -23.63 -12.37 11.88
#